data_51c5188311c2d84f7aebfb65623f0bdf
#
_entry.id   51c5188311c2d84f7aebfb65623f0bdf
#
_cell.length_a   1.000
_cell.length_b   1.000
_cell.length_c   1.000
_cell.angle_alpha   90.00
_cell.angle_beta   90.00
_cell.angle_gamma   90.00
#
_symmetry.space_group_name_H-M   'P 1'
#
loop_
_entity.id
_entity.type
_entity.pdbx_description
1 polymer ?
#
loop_
_entity_poly.entity_id
_entity_poly.type
_entity_poly.pdbx_seq_one_letter_code
_entity_poly.pdbx_strand_id
1 'polypeptide(L)'
;MNLTITKEQLLNGLQAVQNVVSSRTTLPILSNVLVRAENNRLEFTATDLDVTVACSVEATVKKGGATTIPVKKLFSITRELSSTEIDLEVDEKNVCSIRSGSSFYKINGLAAEEFPPINAFKDDKKVTVAQEKLKAMMKKTSFAISTDEARYVLNGIFMSLKEHKMTIVATDGRRLALTDEEVDISDKSQGEFIIPAKAVNELNRLLSDKGDVTIRYAENQAEFSLKDDKGFSVVIVTKLIEGNYPNYRQVIPAEAKERVSLPREEFLHALKRAEIMTSEKANSVKLAFGKNNLAITANSPEVGEARESIAVNYKGKEMAIAFNPKYMIDPLNALSNDEVFIELIDELSPGVLKINGPFLYVVMPMRLS
;
A
#
# COMPACT_ATOMS: atom_id res chain seq x y z
N MET A 1 30.00 8.89 17.88
CA MET A 1 28.79 9.69 17.70
C MET A 1 28.19 10.02 19.06
N ASN A 2 27.72 11.26 19.29
CA ASN A 2 27.07 11.66 20.56
C ASN A 2 26.01 12.72 20.26
N LEU A 3 24.77 12.50 20.73
CA LEU A 3 23.63 13.38 20.47
C LEU A 3 22.55 13.25 21.56
N THR A 4 21.70 14.27 21.66
CA THR A 4 20.48 14.26 22.45
C THR A 4 19.27 14.43 21.50
N ILE A 5 18.24 13.64 21.70
CA ILE A 5 17.04 13.65 20.85
C ILE A 5 15.79 13.45 21.71
N THR A 6 14.65 14.01 21.31
CA THR A 6 13.38 13.74 22.00
C THR A 6 12.87 12.33 21.65
N LYS A 7 12.20 11.71 22.60
CA LYS A 7 11.54 10.41 22.39
C LYS A 7 10.60 10.44 21.18
N GLU A 8 9.84 11.52 21.00
CA GLU A 8 8.92 11.70 19.88
C GLU A 8 9.66 11.67 18.53
N GLN A 9 10.73 12.46 18.39
CA GLN A 9 11.52 12.51 17.17
C GLN A 9 12.17 11.16 16.85
N LEU A 10 12.72 10.50 17.87
CA LEU A 10 13.34 9.19 17.69
C LEU A 10 12.31 8.12 17.26
N LEU A 11 11.13 8.10 17.90
CA LEU A 11 10.04 7.21 17.50
C LEU A 11 9.55 7.47 16.08
N ASN A 12 9.35 8.74 15.70
CA ASN A 12 8.90 9.11 14.36
C ASN A 12 9.86 8.60 13.29
N GLY A 13 11.17 8.82 13.49
CA GLY A 13 12.19 8.32 12.57
C GLY A 13 12.21 6.80 12.47
N LEU A 14 12.21 6.11 13.62
CA LEU A 14 12.24 4.64 13.66
C LEU A 14 10.96 4.01 13.09
N GLN A 15 9.79 4.59 13.36
CA GLN A 15 8.51 4.14 12.79
C GLN A 15 8.51 4.22 11.26
N ALA A 16 9.12 5.25 10.69
CA ALA A 16 9.20 5.40 9.24
C ALA A 16 9.95 4.22 8.59
N VAL A 17 11.05 3.75 9.19
CA VAL A 17 11.97 2.81 8.55
C VAL A 17 11.86 1.35 9.00
N GLN A 18 11.30 1.06 10.19
CA GLN A 18 11.40 -0.27 10.80
C GLN A 18 10.71 -1.41 10.03
N ASN A 19 9.69 -1.11 9.22
CA ASN A 19 8.90 -2.15 8.55
C ASN A 19 9.59 -2.70 7.29
N VAL A 20 10.51 -1.96 6.70
CA VAL A 20 11.32 -2.43 5.56
C VAL A 20 12.21 -3.60 5.99
N VAL A 21 12.66 -3.58 7.24
CA VAL A 21 13.57 -4.59 7.78
C VAL A 21 12.88 -5.94 7.94
N SER A 22 13.38 -6.93 7.24
CA SER A 22 12.92 -8.32 7.39
C SER A 22 13.37 -8.91 8.73
N SER A 23 12.48 -9.67 9.39
CA SER A 23 12.84 -10.46 10.58
C SER A 23 13.59 -11.74 10.25
N ARG A 24 13.58 -12.17 8.98
CA ARG A 24 14.24 -13.38 8.48
C ARG A 24 15.14 -12.99 7.32
N THR A 25 16.35 -12.56 7.61
CA THR A 25 17.36 -12.25 6.60
C THR A 25 18.59 -13.10 6.81
N THR A 26 19.23 -13.49 5.72
CA THR A 26 20.52 -14.18 5.72
C THR A 26 21.69 -13.24 5.98
N LEU A 27 21.48 -11.93 5.82
CA LEU A 27 22.47 -10.88 6.05
C LEU A 27 22.11 -10.11 7.33
N PRO A 28 22.82 -10.30 8.45
CA PRO A 28 22.50 -9.65 9.72
C PRO A 28 22.41 -8.13 9.64
N ILE A 29 23.21 -7.48 8.78
CA ILE A 29 23.22 -6.03 8.58
C ILE A 29 21.85 -5.49 8.13
N LEU A 30 21.07 -6.26 7.39
CA LEU A 30 19.73 -5.88 6.93
C LEU A 30 18.66 -5.90 8.05
N SER A 31 19.02 -6.37 9.25
CA SER A 31 18.19 -6.23 10.46
C SER A 31 18.45 -4.91 11.17
N ASN A 32 19.47 -4.16 10.76
CA ASN A 32 19.88 -2.90 11.34
C ASN A 32 19.32 -1.72 10.51
N VAL A 33 19.17 -0.60 11.19
CA VAL A 33 19.02 0.73 10.58
C VAL A 33 20.38 1.41 10.57
N LEU A 34 20.78 1.96 9.45
CA LEU A 34 21.89 2.91 9.37
C LEU A 34 21.45 4.21 10.01
N VAL A 35 22.22 4.66 10.97
CA VAL A 35 22.01 5.90 11.73
C VAL A 35 23.18 6.83 11.47
N ARG A 36 22.92 8.04 10.97
CA ARG A 36 23.94 9.07 10.72
C ARG A 36 23.54 10.36 11.41
N ALA A 37 24.43 10.88 12.22
CA ALA A 37 24.25 12.15 12.94
C ALA A 37 25.16 13.23 12.35
N GLU A 38 24.55 14.28 11.80
CA GLU A 38 25.25 15.40 11.20
C GLU A 38 24.33 16.63 11.16
N ASN A 39 24.91 17.84 11.25
CA ASN A 39 24.19 19.12 11.07
C ASN A 39 22.90 19.25 11.92
N ASN A 40 22.94 18.83 13.18
CA ASN A 40 21.79 18.78 14.09
C ASN A 40 20.60 17.97 13.56
N ARG A 41 20.88 16.97 12.76
CA ARG A 41 19.90 15.99 12.28
C ARG A 41 20.37 14.56 12.54
N LEU A 42 19.40 13.69 12.72
CA LEU A 42 19.60 12.25 12.80
C LEU A 42 18.90 11.61 11.62
N GLU A 43 19.67 11.02 10.73
CA GLU A 43 19.16 10.31 9.56
C GLU A 43 19.06 8.82 9.85
N PHE A 44 17.99 8.21 9.42
CA PHE A 44 17.73 6.78 9.47
C PHE A 44 17.57 6.24 8.07
N THR A 45 18.23 5.13 7.77
CA THR A 45 18.02 4.40 6.51
C THR A 45 17.93 2.92 6.79
N ALA A 46 16.91 2.28 6.26
CA ALA A 46 16.72 0.83 6.30
C ALA A 46 16.47 0.31 4.89
N THR A 47 16.93 -0.90 4.61
CA THR A 47 16.78 -1.54 3.30
C THR A 47 16.68 -3.05 3.45
N ASP A 48 16.02 -3.68 2.47
CA ASP A 48 16.07 -5.13 2.26
C ASP A 48 16.66 -5.49 0.90
N LEU A 49 17.34 -4.52 0.25
CA LEU A 49 17.95 -4.53 -1.08
C LEU A 49 16.97 -4.30 -2.25
N ASP A 50 15.67 -4.41 -2.04
CA ASP A 50 14.67 -4.12 -3.05
C ASP A 50 13.93 -2.81 -2.77
N VAL A 51 13.65 -2.56 -1.49
CA VAL A 51 13.06 -1.31 -1.00
C VAL A 51 13.98 -0.69 0.03
N THR A 52 14.24 0.60 -0.10
CA THR A 52 14.98 1.41 0.87
C THR A 52 14.08 2.53 1.35
N VAL A 53 14.01 2.72 2.66
CA VAL A 53 13.32 3.87 3.27
C VAL A 53 14.32 4.66 4.07
N ALA A 54 14.36 5.96 3.83
CA ALA A 54 15.19 6.92 4.56
C ALA A 54 14.35 8.07 5.09
N CYS A 55 14.69 8.57 6.26
CA CYS A 55 14.09 9.77 6.83
C CYS A 55 15.11 10.51 7.69
N SER A 56 14.79 11.77 8.03
CA SER A 56 15.64 12.62 8.83
C SER A 56 14.80 13.37 9.86
N VAL A 57 15.26 13.38 11.11
CA VAL A 57 14.62 14.07 12.24
C VAL A 57 15.59 15.05 12.88
N GLU A 58 15.07 16.03 13.62
CA GLU A 58 15.90 16.97 14.36
C GLU A 58 16.52 16.30 15.60
N ALA A 59 17.77 16.63 15.89
CA ALA A 59 18.50 16.18 17.06
C ALA A 59 19.59 17.19 17.42
N THR A 60 19.97 17.27 18.68
CA THR A 60 21.13 18.07 19.11
C THR A 60 22.38 17.23 19.02
N VAL A 61 23.17 17.43 17.97
CA VAL A 61 24.37 16.64 17.69
C VAL A 61 25.61 17.29 18.35
N LYS A 62 26.18 16.63 19.35
CA LYS A 62 27.41 17.06 20.01
C LYS A 62 28.66 16.56 19.26
N LYS A 63 28.61 15.34 18.74
CA LYS A 63 29.65 14.71 17.92
C LYS A 63 29.00 13.90 16.81
N GLY A 64 29.26 14.27 15.56
CA GLY A 64 28.77 13.55 14.38
C GLY A 64 29.36 12.13 14.29
N GLY A 65 28.78 11.35 13.37
CA GLY A 65 29.22 9.98 13.05
C GLY A 65 28.11 9.13 12.50
N ALA A 66 28.45 7.89 12.18
CA ALA A 66 27.50 6.91 11.64
C ALA A 66 27.76 5.53 12.27
N THR A 67 26.70 4.75 12.37
CA THR A 67 26.70 3.35 12.82
C THR A 67 25.45 2.64 12.35
N THR A 68 25.37 1.33 12.52
CA THR A 68 24.11 0.60 12.32
C THR A 68 23.64 -0.03 13.63
N ILE A 69 22.32 -0.03 13.85
CA ILE A 69 21.72 -0.51 15.11
C ILE A 69 20.55 -1.42 14.78
N PRO A 70 20.34 -2.55 15.50
CA PRO A 70 19.16 -3.40 15.35
C PRO A 70 17.86 -2.59 15.57
N VAL A 71 17.15 -2.29 14.48
CA VAL A 71 16.04 -1.30 14.48
C VAL A 71 14.91 -1.70 15.41
N LYS A 72 14.50 -2.96 15.41
CA LYS A 72 13.40 -3.44 16.26
C LYS A 72 13.73 -3.35 17.75
N LYS A 73 15.00 -3.56 18.12
CA LYS A 73 15.45 -3.41 19.51
C LYS A 73 15.45 -1.94 19.93
N LEU A 74 16.04 -1.08 19.10
CA LEU A 74 16.07 0.36 19.36
C LEU A 74 14.63 0.92 19.46
N PHE A 75 13.75 0.56 18.54
CA PHE A 75 12.34 0.97 18.57
C PHE A 75 11.62 0.51 19.84
N SER A 76 11.78 -0.79 20.21
CA SER A 76 11.13 -1.33 21.42
C SER A 76 11.60 -0.64 22.69
N ILE A 77 12.89 -0.38 22.81
CA ILE A 77 13.46 0.35 23.97
C ILE A 77 12.89 1.77 23.99
N THR A 78 13.00 2.50 22.87
CA THR A 78 12.53 3.88 22.78
C THR A 78 11.05 4.01 23.15
N ARG A 79 10.20 3.07 22.71
CA ARG A 79 8.78 3.08 23.00
C ARG A 79 8.48 2.97 24.50
N GLU A 80 9.22 2.17 25.22
CA GLU A 80 9.01 1.90 26.66
C GLU A 80 9.69 2.93 27.59
N LEU A 81 10.57 3.81 27.08
CA LEU A 81 11.19 4.87 27.90
C LEU A 81 10.11 5.84 28.40
N SER A 82 10.25 6.28 29.66
CA SER A 82 9.33 7.21 30.31
C SER A 82 9.71 8.68 30.14
N SER A 83 11.01 8.97 29.97
CA SER A 83 11.52 10.34 29.82
C SER A 83 11.35 10.85 28.38
N THR A 84 11.20 12.15 28.24
CA THR A 84 11.04 12.85 26.94
C THR A 84 12.37 13.04 26.20
N GLU A 85 13.49 13.05 26.93
CA GLU A 85 14.83 13.22 26.35
C GLU A 85 15.63 11.91 26.40
N ILE A 86 16.40 11.66 25.36
CA ILE A 86 17.23 10.47 25.17
C ILE A 86 18.61 10.93 24.70
N ASP A 87 19.63 10.53 25.45
CA ASP A 87 21.02 10.66 25.02
C ASP A 87 21.49 9.36 24.36
N LEU A 88 22.02 9.50 23.15
CA LEU A 88 22.62 8.42 22.37
C LEU A 88 24.12 8.66 22.23
N GLU A 89 24.90 7.68 22.64
CA GLU A 89 26.37 7.70 22.51
C GLU A 89 26.84 6.39 21.85
N VAL A 90 27.59 6.50 20.77
CA VAL A 90 28.17 5.34 20.08
C VAL A 90 29.68 5.42 20.14
N ASP A 91 30.28 4.35 20.64
CA ASP A 91 31.74 4.21 20.77
C ASP A 91 32.39 3.71 19.45
N GLU A 92 33.71 3.55 19.49
CA GLU A 92 34.53 3.08 18.36
C GLU A 92 34.26 1.60 17.98
N LYS A 93 33.62 0.83 18.86
CA LYS A 93 33.20 -0.56 18.63
C LYS A 93 31.78 -0.68 18.16
N ASN A 94 31.13 0.44 17.78
CA ASN A 94 29.74 0.52 17.38
C ASN A 94 28.75 0.10 18.48
N VAL A 95 29.12 0.18 19.75
CA VAL A 95 28.18 -0.04 20.86
C VAL A 95 27.40 1.24 21.12
N CYS A 96 26.09 1.20 20.96
CA CYS A 96 25.19 2.31 21.23
C CYS A 96 24.72 2.27 22.68
N SER A 97 25.12 3.26 23.47
CA SER A 97 24.63 3.53 24.82
C SER A 97 23.44 4.47 24.76
N ILE A 98 22.33 4.11 25.39
CA ILE A 98 21.09 4.86 25.45
C ILE A 98 20.83 5.24 26.91
N ARG A 99 20.72 6.54 27.19
CA ARG A 99 20.39 7.07 28.52
C ARG A 99 19.11 7.88 28.46
N SER A 100 18.21 7.67 29.39
CA SER A 100 16.95 8.42 29.48
C SER A 100 16.42 8.36 30.91
N GLY A 101 16.52 9.49 31.63
CA GLY A 101 16.26 9.52 33.08
C GLY A 101 17.16 8.54 33.85
N SER A 102 16.57 7.64 34.60
CA SER A 102 17.31 6.58 35.34
C SER A 102 17.59 5.32 34.50
N SER A 103 17.10 5.26 33.26
CA SER A 103 17.25 4.10 32.38
C SER A 103 18.55 4.14 31.60
N PHE A 104 19.21 2.97 31.50
CA PHE A 104 20.43 2.80 30.72
C PHE A 104 20.41 1.48 29.96
N TYR A 105 20.70 1.55 28.67
CA TYR A 105 20.81 0.38 27.79
C TYR A 105 22.07 0.44 26.95
N LYS A 106 22.56 -0.72 26.56
CA LYS A 106 23.60 -0.87 25.52
C LYS A 106 23.11 -1.79 24.44
N ILE A 107 23.27 -1.39 23.18
CA ILE A 107 22.95 -2.20 22.00
C ILE A 107 24.22 -2.32 21.16
N ASN A 108 24.58 -3.54 20.79
CA ASN A 108 25.67 -3.79 19.87
C ASN A 108 25.19 -3.47 18.45
N GLY A 109 25.88 -2.59 17.76
CA GLY A 109 25.71 -2.26 16.36
C GLY A 109 26.79 -2.90 15.50
N LEU A 110 26.78 -2.54 14.21
CA LEU A 110 27.81 -2.89 13.23
C LEU A 110 28.33 -1.61 12.58
N ALA A 111 29.47 -1.68 11.92
CA ALA A 111 30.06 -0.53 11.25
C ALA A 111 29.15 -0.02 10.12
N ALA A 112 29.08 1.30 9.94
CA ALA A 112 28.26 1.92 8.91
C ALA A 112 28.70 1.51 7.50
N GLU A 113 29.97 1.22 7.32
CA GLU A 113 30.60 0.78 6.06
C GLU A 113 30.11 -0.60 5.60
N GLU A 114 29.61 -1.42 6.53
CA GLU A 114 29.00 -2.73 6.21
C GLU A 114 27.60 -2.60 5.63
N PHE A 115 26.95 -1.43 5.78
CA PHE A 115 25.61 -1.20 5.25
C PHE A 115 25.65 -1.09 3.73
N PRO A 116 24.68 -1.68 3.01
CA PRO A 116 24.65 -1.63 1.56
C PRO A 116 24.70 -0.20 1.02
N PRO A 117 25.45 0.08 -0.05
CA PRO A 117 25.54 1.41 -0.62
C PRO A 117 24.16 1.85 -1.16
N ILE A 118 23.78 3.08 -0.82
CA ILE A 118 22.57 3.70 -1.33
C ILE A 118 22.96 4.55 -2.52
N ASN A 119 22.57 4.11 -3.70
CA ASN A 119 22.83 4.86 -4.91
C ASN A 119 21.91 6.08 -4.99
N ALA A 120 22.50 7.26 -5.23
CA ALA A 120 21.72 8.45 -5.48
C ALA A 120 20.89 8.28 -6.76
N PHE A 121 19.64 8.66 -6.71
CA PHE A 121 18.76 8.66 -7.87
C PHE A 121 19.20 9.76 -8.86
N LYS A 122 19.45 9.40 -10.10
CA LYS A 122 20.07 10.32 -11.09
C LYS A 122 19.14 10.77 -12.22
N ASP A 123 17.89 10.28 -12.25
CA ASP A 123 16.98 10.60 -13.34
C ASP A 123 16.20 11.91 -13.07
N ASP A 124 15.95 12.67 -14.16
CA ASP A 124 15.24 13.96 -14.10
C ASP A 124 13.72 13.83 -14.29
N LYS A 125 13.22 12.64 -14.63
CA LYS A 125 11.79 12.42 -14.75
C LYS A 125 11.15 12.52 -13.38
N LYS A 126 10.28 13.52 -13.23
CA LYS A 126 9.58 13.74 -11.96
C LYS A 126 8.16 14.24 -12.14
N VAL A 127 7.29 13.80 -11.25
CA VAL A 127 5.91 14.29 -11.12
C VAL A 127 5.65 14.54 -9.65
N THR A 128 4.98 15.65 -9.32
CA THR A 128 4.59 15.96 -7.95
C THR A 128 3.07 15.96 -7.84
N VAL A 129 2.56 15.28 -6.84
CA VAL A 129 1.12 15.17 -6.57
C VAL A 129 0.86 15.30 -5.07
N ALA A 130 -0.35 15.71 -4.69
CA ALA A 130 -0.76 15.70 -3.29
C ALA A 130 -0.73 14.25 -2.74
N GLN A 131 -0.18 14.09 -1.53
CA GLN A 131 -0.11 12.77 -0.88
C GLN A 131 -1.49 12.14 -0.71
N GLU A 132 -2.50 12.92 -0.34
CA GLU A 132 -3.89 12.47 -0.22
C GLU A 132 -4.41 11.80 -1.50
N LYS A 133 -4.12 12.39 -2.67
CA LYS A 133 -4.53 11.84 -3.97
C LYS A 133 -3.88 10.49 -4.22
N LEU A 134 -2.55 10.41 -4.11
CA LEU A 134 -1.83 9.15 -4.31
C LEU A 134 -2.29 8.08 -3.31
N LYS A 135 -2.46 8.44 -2.04
CA LYS A 135 -2.97 7.54 -0.98
C LYS A 135 -4.35 6.99 -1.33
N ALA A 136 -5.27 7.84 -1.78
CA ALA A 136 -6.60 7.43 -2.19
C ALA A 136 -6.57 6.49 -3.40
N MET A 137 -5.72 6.76 -4.40
CA MET A 137 -5.53 5.90 -5.56
C MET A 137 -4.95 4.53 -5.18
N MET A 138 -3.90 4.50 -4.35
CA MET A 138 -3.30 3.27 -3.84
C MET A 138 -4.31 2.44 -3.04
N LYS A 139 -5.10 3.06 -2.15
CA LYS A 139 -6.14 2.39 -1.37
C LYS A 139 -7.20 1.74 -2.25
N LYS A 140 -7.61 2.41 -3.35
CA LYS A 140 -8.62 1.92 -4.29
C LYS A 140 -8.14 0.75 -5.15
N THR A 141 -6.84 0.46 -5.22
CA THR A 141 -6.29 -0.51 -6.17
C THR A 141 -5.45 -1.61 -5.55
N SER A 142 -4.68 -1.32 -4.49
CA SER A 142 -3.66 -2.25 -3.95
C SER A 142 -4.21 -3.60 -3.48
N PHE A 143 -5.47 -3.69 -3.10
CA PHE A 143 -6.09 -4.95 -2.69
C PHE A 143 -6.24 -5.97 -3.84
N ALA A 144 -6.13 -5.53 -5.09
CA ALA A 144 -6.20 -6.38 -6.27
C ALA A 144 -4.84 -6.90 -6.77
N ILE A 145 -3.73 -6.57 -6.08
CA ILE A 145 -2.41 -7.10 -6.40
C ILE A 145 -2.40 -8.63 -6.26
N SER A 146 -1.74 -9.30 -7.19
CA SER A 146 -1.54 -10.76 -7.15
C SER A 146 -0.50 -11.15 -6.10
N THR A 147 -0.75 -12.26 -5.43
CA THR A 147 0.22 -12.95 -4.55
C THR A 147 0.82 -14.19 -5.20
N ASP A 148 0.49 -14.48 -6.45
CA ASP A 148 0.98 -15.63 -7.20
C ASP A 148 2.37 -15.31 -7.77
N GLU A 149 3.41 -15.94 -7.22
CA GLU A 149 4.80 -15.73 -7.64
C GLU A 149 5.07 -16.14 -9.09
N ALA A 150 4.27 -17.05 -9.66
CA ALA A 150 4.39 -17.44 -11.06
C ALA A 150 3.99 -16.30 -12.03
N ARG A 151 3.22 -15.33 -11.55
CA ARG A 151 2.77 -14.17 -12.32
C ARG A 151 3.39 -12.88 -11.78
N TYR A 152 4.72 -12.84 -11.68
CA TYR A 152 5.47 -11.80 -11.01
C TYR A 152 5.15 -10.38 -11.48
N VAL A 153 4.83 -10.17 -12.77
CA VAL A 153 4.44 -8.85 -13.31
C VAL A 153 3.13 -8.32 -12.70
N LEU A 154 2.30 -9.19 -12.08
CA LEU A 154 1.08 -8.83 -11.38
C LEU A 154 1.29 -8.63 -9.87
N ASN A 155 2.50 -8.89 -9.35
CA ASN A 155 2.80 -8.77 -7.92
C ASN A 155 3.12 -7.32 -7.51
N GLY A 156 2.51 -6.38 -8.19
CA GLY A 156 2.65 -4.96 -7.98
C GLY A 156 1.51 -4.16 -8.59
N ILE A 157 1.64 -2.86 -8.50
CA ILE A 157 0.75 -1.88 -9.12
C ILE A 157 1.38 -1.35 -10.40
N PHE A 158 0.64 -1.38 -11.49
CA PHE A 158 0.99 -0.66 -12.70
C PHE A 158 0.62 0.82 -12.55
N MET A 159 1.61 1.70 -12.75
CA MET A 159 1.44 3.15 -12.79
C MET A 159 1.75 3.66 -14.19
N SER A 160 0.81 4.41 -14.77
CA SER A 160 0.97 5.11 -16.04
C SER A 160 0.86 6.61 -15.82
N LEU A 161 1.87 7.34 -16.29
CA LEU A 161 1.97 8.80 -16.26
C LEU A 161 1.97 9.28 -17.70
N LYS A 162 0.81 9.57 -18.27
CA LYS A 162 0.65 9.97 -19.68
C LYS A 162 -0.48 10.97 -19.84
N GLU A 163 -0.33 11.89 -20.81
CA GLU A 163 -1.41 12.78 -21.24
C GLU A 163 -2.08 13.53 -20.10
N HIS A 164 -1.27 14.10 -19.18
CA HIS A 164 -1.75 14.80 -17.97
C HIS A 164 -2.62 13.93 -17.04
N LYS A 165 -2.46 12.63 -17.12
CA LYS A 165 -3.20 11.66 -16.30
C LYS A 165 -2.27 10.67 -15.63
N MET A 166 -2.46 10.47 -14.33
CA MET A 166 -1.91 9.36 -13.58
C MET A 166 -2.97 8.27 -13.52
N THR A 167 -2.65 7.08 -14.01
CA THR A 167 -3.52 5.90 -13.93
C THR A 167 -2.83 4.84 -13.10
N ILE A 168 -3.54 4.25 -12.16
CA ILE A 168 -3.09 3.14 -11.32
C ILE A 168 -3.98 1.94 -11.56
N VAL A 169 -3.35 0.77 -11.81
CA VAL A 169 -4.03 -0.49 -12.06
C VAL A 169 -3.41 -1.61 -11.25
N ALA A 170 -4.24 -2.46 -10.69
CA ALA A 170 -3.83 -3.73 -10.08
C ALA A 170 -4.77 -4.86 -10.50
N THR A 171 -4.24 -6.05 -10.72
CA THR A 171 -5.02 -7.26 -11.06
C THR A 171 -4.31 -8.52 -10.59
N ASP A 172 -5.08 -9.53 -10.22
CA ASP A 172 -4.61 -10.91 -9.95
C ASP A 172 -5.06 -11.90 -11.03
N GLY A 173 -5.62 -11.39 -12.15
CA GLY A 173 -6.15 -12.18 -13.26
C GLY A 173 -7.59 -12.66 -13.05
N ARG A 174 -8.19 -12.42 -11.88
CA ARG A 174 -9.61 -12.73 -11.57
C ARG A 174 -10.42 -11.49 -11.26
N ARG A 175 -9.75 -10.42 -10.93
CA ARG A 175 -10.29 -9.08 -10.67
C ARG A 175 -9.30 -8.02 -11.09
N LEU A 176 -9.78 -6.83 -11.36
CA LEU A 176 -8.98 -5.69 -11.76
C LEU A 176 -9.53 -4.43 -11.10
N ALA A 177 -8.66 -3.65 -10.46
CA ALA A 177 -8.99 -2.34 -9.93
C ALA A 177 -8.23 -1.26 -10.69
N LEU A 178 -8.91 -0.22 -11.11
CA LEU A 178 -8.37 0.91 -11.86
C LEU A 178 -8.90 2.21 -11.28
N THR A 179 -8.01 3.18 -11.15
CA THR A 179 -8.36 4.58 -10.85
C THR A 179 -7.44 5.51 -11.59
N ASP A 180 -7.92 6.69 -11.93
CA ASP A 180 -7.11 7.73 -12.56
C ASP A 180 -7.34 9.09 -11.90
N GLU A 181 -6.35 9.99 -12.04
CA GLU A 181 -6.37 11.37 -11.56
C GLU A 181 -5.68 12.28 -12.60
N GLU A 182 -6.20 13.48 -12.74
CA GLU A 182 -5.52 14.52 -13.52
C GLU A 182 -4.32 15.06 -12.74
N VAL A 183 -3.17 15.07 -13.39
CA VAL A 183 -1.88 15.49 -12.82
C VAL A 183 -1.11 16.26 -13.86
N ASP A 184 -0.42 17.32 -13.44
CA ASP A 184 0.48 18.04 -14.34
C ASP A 184 1.75 17.21 -14.61
N ILE A 185 1.84 16.67 -15.84
CA ILE A 185 2.92 15.80 -16.27
C ILE A 185 3.57 16.43 -17.51
N SER A 186 4.84 16.81 -17.39
CA SER A 186 5.59 17.27 -18.54
C SER A 186 5.84 16.13 -19.53
N ASP A 187 5.98 16.43 -20.82
CA ASP A 187 6.24 15.42 -21.85
C ASP A 187 7.48 14.56 -21.56
N LYS A 188 8.50 15.15 -20.95
CA LYS A 188 9.73 14.45 -20.54
C LYS A 188 9.53 13.50 -19.37
N SER A 189 8.46 13.73 -18.59
CA SER A 189 8.13 12.95 -17.40
C SER A 189 6.98 11.94 -17.65
N GLN A 190 6.72 11.60 -18.91
CA GLN A 190 5.78 10.52 -19.25
C GLN A 190 6.46 9.15 -19.13
N GLY A 191 5.72 8.15 -18.68
CA GLY A 191 6.20 6.78 -18.60
C GLY A 191 5.24 5.83 -17.91
N GLU A 192 5.63 4.57 -17.92
CA GLU A 192 4.88 3.46 -17.34
C GLU A 192 5.85 2.54 -16.60
N PHE A 193 5.46 2.09 -15.43
CA PHE A 193 6.28 1.18 -14.62
C PHE A 193 5.42 0.40 -13.61
N ILE A 194 5.99 -0.68 -13.08
CA ILE A 194 5.31 -1.56 -12.12
C ILE A 194 6.01 -1.45 -10.76
N ILE A 195 5.27 -0.97 -9.77
CA ILE A 195 5.74 -0.80 -8.38
C ILE A 195 5.46 -2.11 -7.63
N PRO A 196 6.46 -2.79 -7.05
CA PRO A 196 6.25 -4.03 -6.34
C PRO A 196 5.37 -3.86 -5.09
N ALA A 197 4.60 -4.90 -4.75
CA ALA A 197 3.66 -4.90 -3.63
C ALA A 197 4.28 -4.44 -2.31
N LYS A 198 5.55 -4.75 -2.06
CA LYS A 198 6.26 -4.33 -0.86
C LYS A 198 6.41 -2.82 -0.78
N ALA A 199 6.80 -2.16 -1.87
CA ALA A 199 6.88 -0.70 -1.93
C ALA A 199 5.50 -0.06 -1.83
N VAL A 200 4.47 -0.66 -2.44
CA VAL A 200 3.07 -0.22 -2.31
C VAL A 200 2.61 -0.26 -0.85
N ASN A 201 2.96 -1.30 -0.11
CA ASN A 201 2.61 -1.41 1.31
C ASN A 201 3.29 -0.32 2.14
N GLU A 202 4.56 0.00 1.88
CA GLU A 202 5.26 1.10 2.55
C GLU A 202 4.66 2.46 2.17
N LEU A 203 4.31 2.68 0.91
CA LEU A 203 3.62 3.88 0.45
C LEU A 203 2.26 4.04 1.15
N ASN A 204 1.43 3.00 1.18
CA ASN A 204 0.13 3.03 1.88
C ASN A 204 0.26 3.40 3.37
N ARG A 205 1.34 2.97 4.01
CA ARG A 205 1.62 3.24 5.42
C ARG A 205 2.14 4.65 5.67
N LEU A 206 2.98 5.16 4.76
CA LEU A 206 3.74 6.41 4.97
C LEU A 206 3.05 7.64 4.36
N LEU A 207 2.22 7.47 3.33
CA LEU A 207 1.45 8.57 2.75
C LEU A 207 0.49 9.16 3.79
N SER A 208 0.54 10.47 3.92
CA SER A 208 -0.33 11.25 4.80
C SER A 208 -1.52 11.86 4.05
N ASP A 209 -2.41 12.54 4.76
CA ASP A 209 -3.53 13.27 4.17
C ASP A 209 -3.14 14.71 3.82
N LYS A 210 -1.86 15.09 3.99
CA LYS A 210 -1.35 16.44 3.77
C LYS A 210 0.03 16.40 3.13
N GLY A 211 0.38 17.51 2.46
CA GLY A 211 1.67 17.67 1.79
C GLY A 211 1.74 16.99 0.44
N ASP A 212 2.91 17.04 -0.16
CA ASP A 212 3.16 16.54 -1.50
C ASP A 212 4.07 15.31 -1.50
N VAL A 213 3.92 14.49 -2.54
CA VAL A 213 4.85 13.44 -2.89
C VAL A 213 5.43 13.72 -4.27
N THR A 214 6.75 13.75 -4.35
CA THR A 214 7.47 13.81 -5.62
C THR A 214 7.87 12.40 -6.02
N ILE A 215 7.41 11.97 -7.18
CA ILE A 215 7.71 10.67 -7.78
C ILE A 215 8.79 10.90 -8.83
N ARG A 216 9.93 10.25 -8.68
CA ARG A 216 11.01 10.18 -9.67
C ARG A 216 11.17 8.75 -10.12
N TYR A 217 11.45 8.51 -11.38
CA TYR A 217 11.59 7.14 -11.87
C TYR A 217 12.56 7.05 -13.04
N ALA A 218 13.20 5.91 -13.13
CA ALA A 218 14.12 5.48 -14.16
C ALA A 218 13.66 4.11 -14.72
N GLU A 219 14.46 3.46 -15.53
CA GLU A 219 14.13 2.17 -16.13
C GLU A 219 13.85 1.07 -15.10
N ASN A 220 14.65 1.01 -14.03
CA ASN A 220 14.60 -0.09 -13.06
C ASN A 220 14.33 0.33 -11.61
N GLN A 221 14.12 1.63 -11.35
CA GLN A 221 13.93 2.16 -10.01
C GLN A 221 12.90 3.29 -9.99
N ALA A 222 12.21 3.44 -8.87
CA ALA A 222 11.42 4.63 -8.56
C ALA A 222 11.75 5.14 -7.16
N GLU A 223 11.68 6.46 -7.01
CA GLU A 223 11.82 7.19 -5.75
C GLU A 223 10.55 7.97 -5.45
N PHE A 224 10.08 7.86 -4.23
CA PHE A 224 8.94 8.62 -3.71
C PHE A 224 9.42 9.46 -2.55
N SER A 225 9.49 10.77 -2.74
CA SER A 225 9.89 11.73 -1.71
C SER A 225 8.64 12.37 -1.11
N LEU A 226 8.28 11.94 0.10
CA LEU A 226 7.14 12.44 0.86
C LEU A 226 7.60 13.58 1.77
N LYS A 227 6.86 14.68 1.77
CA LYS A 227 7.13 15.81 2.65
C LYS A 227 5.83 16.26 3.29
N ASP A 228 5.80 16.30 4.63
CA ASP A 228 4.66 16.83 5.36
C ASP A 228 4.74 18.34 5.59
N ASP A 229 3.65 18.92 6.09
CA ASP A 229 3.55 20.35 6.38
C ASP A 229 4.50 20.81 7.51
N LYS A 230 4.99 19.88 8.34
CA LYS A 230 5.92 20.14 9.45
C LYS A 230 7.39 20.03 9.05
N GLY A 231 7.67 19.71 7.78
CA GLY A 231 9.02 19.57 7.26
C GLY A 231 9.66 18.17 7.49
N PHE A 232 8.92 17.22 8.06
CA PHE A 232 9.37 15.83 8.10
C PHE A 232 9.32 15.23 6.70
N SER A 233 10.41 14.62 6.29
CA SER A 233 10.54 14.03 4.95
C SER A 233 10.93 12.57 5.04
N VAL A 234 10.27 11.77 4.21
CA VAL A 234 10.58 10.34 4.02
C VAL A 234 10.83 10.10 2.55
N VAL A 235 11.89 9.37 2.25
CA VAL A 235 12.22 8.94 0.89
C VAL A 235 12.12 7.43 0.82
N ILE A 236 11.36 6.94 -0.14
CA ILE A 236 11.22 5.52 -0.45
C ILE A 236 11.84 5.31 -1.83
N VAL A 237 12.85 4.47 -1.92
CA VAL A 237 13.44 4.02 -3.19
C VAL A 237 13.12 2.55 -3.36
N THR A 238 12.64 2.16 -4.53
CA THR A 238 12.30 0.77 -4.84
C THR A 238 12.81 0.37 -6.21
N LYS A 239 13.26 -0.87 -6.32
CA LYS A 239 13.39 -1.52 -7.64
C LYS A 239 11.99 -1.66 -8.24
N LEU A 240 11.90 -1.57 -9.55
CA LEU A 240 10.67 -1.81 -10.31
C LEU A 240 10.60 -3.25 -10.77
N ILE A 241 9.39 -3.74 -11.00
CA ILE A 241 9.20 -5.06 -11.60
C ILE A 241 9.42 -4.93 -13.10
N GLU A 242 10.37 -5.69 -13.62
CA GLU A 242 10.66 -5.75 -15.06
C GLU A 242 9.58 -6.52 -15.80
N GLY A 243 9.30 -6.12 -17.04
CA GLY A 243 8.36 -6.80 -17.94
C GLY A 243 7.16 -5.94 -18.34
N ASN A 244 6.33 -6.49 -19.21
CA ASN A 244 5.15 -5.81 -19.72
C ASN A 244 3.92 -6.15 -18.88
N TYR A 245 3.27 -5.13 -18.35
CA TYR A 245 1.98 -5.31 -17.72
C TYR A 245 0.93 -5.72 -18.75
N PRO A 246 0.02 -6.66 -18.46
CA PRO A 246 -0.99 -7.09 -19.43
C PRO A 246 -1.87 -5.94 -19.90
N ASN A 247 -2.38 -6.04 -21.14
CA ASN A 247 -3.32 -5.05 -21.64
C ASN A 247 -4.68 -5.17 -20.91
N TYR A 248 -4.76 -4.53 -19.77
CA TYR A 248 -5.93 -4.55 -18.88
C TYR A 248 -7.20 -3.96 -19.51
N ARG A 249 -7.07 -3.10 -20.54
CA ARG A 249 -8.24 -2.50 -21.20
C ARG A 249 -9.11 -3.53 -21.91
N GLN A 250 -8.51 -4.65 -22.33
CA GLN A 250 -9.25 -5.72 -23.04
C GLN A 250 -10.22 -6.50 -22.16
N VAL A 251 -10.02 -6.48 -20.83
CA VAL A 251 -10.91 -7.18 -19.90
C VAL A 251 -12.03 -6.31 -19.35
N ILE A 252 -12.01 -5.00 -19.66
CA ILE A 252 -13.06 -4.06 -19.25
C ILE A 252 -14.21 -4.18 -20.25
N PRO A 253 -15.42 -4.58 -19.83
CA PRO A 253 -16.57 -4.63 -20.71
C PRO A 253 -16.88 -3.26 -21.33
N ALA A 254 -17.12 -3.24 -22.62
CA ALA A 254 -17.37 -1.99 -23.36
C ALA A 254 -18.74 -1.37 -23.02
N GLU A 255 -19.75 -2.22 -22.83
CA GLU A 255 -21.13 -1.80 -22.55
C GLU A 255 -21.75 -2.68 -21.46
N ALA A 256 -22.62 -2.10 -20.65
CA ALA A 256 -23.43 -2.80 -19.67
C ALA A 256 -24.88 -2.85 -20.16
N LYS A 257 -25.57 -3.97 -19.92
CA LYS A 257 -27.01 -4.09 -20.19
C LYS A 257 -27.86 -3.61 -19.01
N GLU A 258 -27.32 -3.87 -17.80
CA GLU A 258 -27.99 -3.53 -16.55
C GLU A 258 -27.04 -2.72 -15.66
N ARG A 259 -27.58 -1.70 -15.02
CA ARG A 259 -26.88 -0.89 -14.03
C ARG A 259 -27.74 -0.73 -12.78
N VAL A 260 -27.20 -1.10 -11.64
CA VAL A 260 -27.89 -1.08 -10.35
C VAL A 260 -27.11 -0.22 -9.37
N SER A 261 -27.79 0.76 -8.75
CA SER A 261 -27.25 1.52 -7.61
C SER A 261 -27.50 0.74 -6.33
N LEU A 262 -26.44 0.63 -5.51
CA LEU A 262 -26.47 -0.09 -4.23
C LEU A 262 -25.95 0.81 -3.11
N PRO A 263 -26.62 0.86 -1.94
CA PRO A 263 -26.07 1.47 -0.74
C PRO A 263 -24.81 0.69 -0.32
N ARG A 264 -23.62 1.32 -0.39
CA ARG A 264 -22.33 0.66 -0.21
C ARG A 264 -22.23 -0.08 1.13
N GLU A 265 -22.59 0.59 2.23
CA GLU A 265 -22.47 0.00 3.58
C GLU A 265 -23.39 -1.19 3.78
N GLU A 266 -24.64 -1.05 3.37
CA GLU A 266 -25.65 -2.14 3.48
C GLU A 266 -25.21 -3.36 2.66
N PHE A 267 -24.75 -3.12 1.41
CA PHE A 267 -24.22 -4.16 0.55
C PHE A 267 -22.99 -4.84 1.13
N LEU A 268 -22.02 -4.05 1.66
CA LEU A 268 -20.83 -4.55 2.32
C LEU A 268 -21.17 -5.45 3.51
N HIS A 269 -22.08 -5.01 4.36
CA HIS A 269 -22.46 -5.77 5.56
C HIS A 269 -23.23 -7.05 5.22
N ALA A 270 -24.09 -7.02 4.22
CA ALA A 270 -24.80 -8.22 3.75
C ALA A 270 -23.83 -9.26 3.15
N LEU A 271 -22.86 -8.81 2.35
CA LEU A 271 -21.80 -9.69 1.82
C LEU A 271 -20.95 -10.30 2.94
N LYS A 272 -20.54 -9.51 3.95
CA LYS A 272 -19.78 -10.01 5.10
C LYS A 272 -20.55 -11.06 5.89
N ARG A 273 -21.86 -10.89 6.09
CA ARG A 273 -22.69 -11.90 6.78
C ARG A 273 -22.84 -13.15 5.91
N ALA A 274 -23.05 -13.01 4.60
CA ALA A 274 -23.17 -14.15 3.70
C ALA A 274 -21.84 -14.93 3.59
N GLU A 275 -20.70 -14.23 3.58
CA GLU A 275 -19.35 -14.85 3.53
C GLU A 275 -19.10 -15.83 4.69
N ILE A 276 -19.68 -15.60 5.88
CA ILE A 276 -19.56 -16.49 7.04
C ILE A 276 -20.01 -17.92 6.73
N MET A 277 -21.00 -18.06 5.82
CA MET A 277 -21.56 -19.35 5.43
C MET A 277 -20.92 -19.94 4.17
N THR A 278 -19.73 -19.45 3.77
CA THR A 278 -18.91 -20.03 2.70
C THR A 278 -17.81 -20.94 3.28
N SER A 279 -17.22 -21.79 2.44
CA SER A 279 -16.06 -22.61 2.78
C SER A 279 -15.02 -22.51 1.67
N GLU A 280 -13.79 -23.01 1.92
CA GLU A 280 -12.74 -22.99 0.87
C GLU A 280 -13.17 -23.67 -0.42
N LYS A 281 -13.98 -24.73 -0.35
CA LYS A 281 -14.49 -25.47 -1.50
C LYS A 281 -15.72 -24.81 -2.15
N ALA A 282 -16.55 -24.11 -1.35
CA ALA A 282 -17.76 -23.40 -1.79
C ALA A 282 -17.64 -21.91 -1.47
N ASN A 283 -16.60 -21.25 -1.99
CA ASN A 283 -16.26 -19.86 -1.73
C ASN A 283 -16.96 -18.92 -2.75
N SER A 284 -18.30 -18.96 -2.77
CA SER A 284 -19.08 -18.11 -3.65
C SER A 284 -20.33 -17.56 -2.98
N VAL A 285 -20.70 -16.34 -3.33
CA VAL A 285 -21.99 -15.74 -3.02
C VAL A 285 -22.73 -15.50 -4.33
N LYS A 286 -24.03 -15.84 -4.36
CA LYS A 286 -24.92 -15.59 -5.49
C LYS A 286 -25.66 -14.29 -5.26
N LEU A 287 -25.59 -13.38 -6.21
CA LEU A 287 -26.33 -12.12 -6.28
C LEU A 287 -27.50 -12.32 -7.25
N ALA A 288 -28.73 -12.32 -6.76
CA ALA A 288 -29.91 -12.44 -7.56
C ALA A 288 -30.66 -11.10 -7.59
N PHE A 289 -30.65 -10.45 -8.74
CA PHE A 289 -31.34 -9.19 -9.01
C PHE A 289 -32.76 -9.47 -9.48
N GLY A 290 -33.73 -9.04 -8.69
CA GLY A 290 -35.14 -9.10 -9.01
C GLY A 290 -35.79 -7.72 -8.85
N LYS A 291 -37.08 -7.63 -9.14
CA LYS A 291 -37.83 -6.36 -9.08
C LYS A 291 -37.71 -5.73 -7.69
N ASN A 292 -37.02 -4.57 -7.62
CA ASN A 292 -36.79 -3.79 -6.41
C ASN A 292 -36.06 -4.55 -5.28
N ASN A 293 -35.35 -5.62 -5.60
CA ASN A 293 -34.67 -6.45 -4.61
C ASN A 293 -33.40 -7.05 -5.15
N LEU A 294 -32.34 -7.08 -4.29
CA LEU A 294 -31.14 -7.86 -4.45
C LEU A 294 -31.10 -8.93 -3.35
N ALA A 295 -31.24 -10.19 -3.73
CA ALA A 295 -31.02 -11.32 -2.82
C ALA A 295 -29.56 -11.78 -2.91
N ILE A 296 -28.91 -11.95 -1.76
CA ILE A 296 -27.55 -12.44 -1.62
C ILE A 296 -27.62 -13.78 -0.90
N THR A 297 -27.15 -14.85 -1.53
CA THR A 297 -27.20 -16.18 -0.93
C THR A 297 -25.80 -16.82 -0.96
N ALA A 298 -25.47 -17.51 0.11
CA ALA A 298 -24.33 -18.42 0.20
C ALA A 298 -24.83 -19.80 0.58
N ASN A 299 -24.24 -20.85 0.01
CA ASN A 299 -24.58 -22.23 0.33
C ASN A 299 -23.31 -23.06 0.33
N SER A 300 -23.02 -23.70 1.46
CA SER A 300 -21.93 -24.64 1.62
C SER A 300 -22.44 -25.91 2.29
N PRO A 301 -22.27 -27.09 1.67
CA PRO A 301 -22.67 -28.35 2.30
C PRO A 301 -22.04 -28.61 3.67
N GLU A 302 -20.87 -28.00 3.94
CA GLU A 302 -20.11 -28.19 5.17
C GLU A 302 -20.54 -27.21 6.29
N VAL A 303 -21.04 -26.01 5.91
CA VAL A 303 -21.32 -24.92 6.86
C VAL A 303 -22.82 -24.64 6.99
N GLY A 304 -23.56 -24.63 5.87
CA GLY A 304 -24.97 -24.30 5.83
C GLY A 304 -25.30 -23.19 4.80
N GLU A 305 -26.39 -22.48 5.01
CA GLU A 305 -26.85 -21.44 4.08
C GLU A 305 -27.06 -20.09 4.76
N ALA A 306 -26.84 -19.02 3.97
CA ALA A 306 -27.23 -17.65 4.32
C ALA A 306 -28.13 -17.07 3.24
N ARG A 307 -29.06 -16.22 3.66
CA ARG A 307 -29.90 -15.41 2.78
C ARG A 307 -30.01 -14.00 3.33
N GLU A 308 -29.60 -13.05 2.52
CA GLU A 308 -29.67 -11.63 2.78
C GLU A 308 -30.52 -10.97 1.70
N SER A 309 -31.11 -9.84 1.99
CA SER A 309 -31.93 -9.08 1.04
C SER A 309 -31.71 -7.60 1.21
N ILE A 310 -31.51 -6.90 0.11
CA ILE A 310 -31.33 -5.46 0.06
C ILE A 310 -32.38 -4.87 -0.89
N ALA A 311 -33.07 -3.82 -0.43
CA ALA A 311 -33.95 -3.06 -1.28
C ALA A 311 -33.13 -2.24 -2.28
N VAL A 312 -33.42 -2.41 -3.58
CA VAL A 312 -32.71 -1.70 -4.65
C VAL A 312 -33.73 -1.21 -5.70
N ASN A 313 -33.45 -0.10 -6.35
CA ASN A 313 -34.29 0.36 -7.46
C ASN A 313 -33.86 -0.34 -8.76
N TYR A 314 -34.28 -1.57 -8.92
CA TYR A 314 -34.03 -2.38 -10.10
C TYR A 314 -35.32 -2.77 -10.81
N LYS A 315 -35.38 -2.53 -12.12
CA LYS A 315 -36.53 -2.83 -12.99
C LYS A 315 -36.15 -3.61 -14.24
N GLY A 316 -34.86 -4.04 -14.28
CA GLY A 316 -34.34 -4.83 -15.39
C GLY A 316 -34.80 -6.28 -15.36
N LYS A 317 -34.22 -7.09 -16.25
CA LYS A 317 -34.47 -8.54 -16.32
C LYS A 317 -33.91 -9.23 -15.08
N GLU A 318 -34.66 -10.18 -14.52
CA GLU A 318 -34.14 -11.01 -13.44
C GLU A 318 -32.84 -11.70 -13.88
N MET A 319 -31.82 -11.59 -13.05
CA MET A 319 -30.47 -12.09 -13.32
C MET A 319 -29.84 -12.60 -12.02
N ALA A 320 -29.09 -13.70 -12.11
CA ALA A 320 -28.36 -14.24 -10.98
C ALA A 320 -26.93 -14.54 -11.38
N ILE A 321 -25.97 -13.99 -10.65
CA ILE A 321 -24.54 -14.13 -10.91
C ILE A 321 -23.80 -14.45 -9.61
N ALA A 322 -22.80 -15.31 -9.66
CA ALA A 322 -22.01 -15.66 -8.49
C ALA A 322 -20.62 -15.04 -8.54
N PHE A 323 -20.14 -14.61 -7.38
CA PHE A 323 -18.80 -14.05 -7.21
C PHE A 323 -18.11 -14.61 -5.96
N ASN A 324 -16.79 -14.56 -5.93
CA ASN A 324 -16.04 -14.72 -4.69
C ASN A 324 -16.40 -13.57 -3.75
N PRO A 325 -16.87 -13.84 -2.52
CA PRO A 325 -17.30 -12.79 -1.58
C PRO A 325 -16.19 -11.81 -1.25
N LYS A 326 -14.96 -12.29 -1.06
CA LYS A 326 -13.79 -11.45 -0.79
C LYS A 326 -13.54 -10.46 -1.91
N TYR A 327 -13.72 -10.86 -3.18
CA TYR A 327 -13.52 -9.97 -4.31
C TYR A 327 -14.59 -8.87 -4.41
N MET A 328 -15.75 -9.09 -3.82
CA MET A 328 -16.79 -8.06 -3.69
C MET A 328 -16.58 -7.16 -2.48
N ILE A 329 -16.11 -7.72 -1.36
CA ILE A 329 -15.89 -7.02 -0.09
C ILE A 329 -14.70 -6.07 -0.16
N ASP A 330 -13.58 -6.48 -0.78
CA ASP A 330 -12.34 -5.70 -0.83
C ASP A 330 -12.54 -4.28 -1.42
N PRO A 331 -13.15 -4.10 -2.63
CA PRO A 331 -13.39 -2.78 -3.18
C PRO A 331 -14.34 -1.94 -2.31
N LEU A 332 -15.38 -2.55 -1.71
CA LEU A 332 -16.34 -1.84 -0.86
C LEU A 332 -15.69 -1.33 0.44
N ASN A 333 -14.71 -2.05 1.00
CA ASN A 333 -13.91 -1.57 2.14
C ASN A 333 -12.94 -0.44 1.74
N ALA A 334 -12.46 -0.42 0.50
CA ALA A 334 -11.54 0.60 0.01
C ALA A 334 -12.21 1.93 -0.29
N LEU A 335 -13.49 1.90 -0.62
CA LEU A 335 -14.31 3.06 -0.98
C LEU A 335 -14.94 3.72 0.26
N SER A 336 -15.18 5.03 0.16
CA SER A 336 -15.90 5.83 1.17
C SER A 336 -17.20 6.44 0.66
N ASN A 337 -17.58 6.13 -0.57
CA ASN A 337 -18.84 6.61 -1.20
C ASN A 337 -20.07 5.98 -0.54
N ASP A 338 -21.16 6.68 -0.45
CA ASP A 338 -22.43 6.15 0.08
C ASP A 338 -23.05 5.14 -0.87
N GLU A 339 -22.88 5.36 -2.18
CA GLU A 339 -23.43 4.52 -3.24
C GLU A 339 -22.32 3.96 -4.14
N VAL A 340 -22.55 2.74 -4.61
CA VAL A 340 -21.77 2.08 -5.66
C VAL A 340 -22.73 1.59 -6.77
N PHE A 341 -22.21 1.47 -7.98
CA PHE A 341 -22.96 0.98 -9.13
C PHE A 341 -22.39 -0.35 -9.58
N ILE A 342 -23.24 -1.36 -9.70
CA ILE A 342 -22.89 -2.62 -10.35
C ILE A 342 -23.46 -2.61 -11.77
N GLU A 343 -22.59 -2.84 -12.74
CA GLU A 343 -22.94 -2.98 -14.15
C GLU A 343 -22.74 -4.44 -14.57
N LEU A 344 -23.75 -4.99 -15.23
CA LEU A 344 -23.81 -6.40 -15.64
C LEU A 344 -24.24 -6.52 -17.10
N ILE A 345 -23.74 -7.56 -17.78
CA ILE A 345 -24.10 -7.92 -19.15
C ILE A 345 -25.00 -9.16 -19.13
N ASP A 346 -24.52 -10.23 -18.51
CA ASP A 346 -25.18 -11.51 -18.33
C ASP A 346 -24.56 -12.27 -17.15
N GLU A 347 -25.01 -13.50 -16.91
CA GLU A 347 -24.61 -14.34 -15.78
C GLU A 347 -23.18 -14.90 -15.89
N LEU A 348 -22.55 -14.83 -17.06
CA LEU A 348 -21.22 -15.39 -17.34
C LEU A 348 -20.16 -14.33 -17.66
N SER A 349 -20.58 -13.10 -17.89
CA SER A 349 -19.70 -11.98 -18.18
C SER A 349 -19.18 -11.34 -16.89
N PRO A 350 -18.00 -10.69 -16.91
CA PRO A 350 -17.49 -9.98 -15.76
C PRO A 350 -18.46 -8.90 -15.26
N GLY A 351 -18.61 -8.80 -13.95
CA GLY A 351 -19.28 -7.68 -13.30
C GLY A 351 -18.34 -6.47 -13.19
N VAL A 352 -18.90 -5.27 -13.32
CA VAL A 352 -18.15 -4.03 -13.17
C VAL A 352 -18.74 -3.21 -12.02
N LEU A 353 -17.92 -2.84 -11.04
CA LEU A 353 -18.30 -1.95 -9.96
C LEU A 353 -17.70 -0.58 -10.23
N LYS A 354 -18.51 0.46 -10.12
CA LYS A 354 -18.17 1.86 -10.32
C LYS A 354 -18.68 2.74 -9.19
N ILE A 355 -18.16 3.95 -9.13
CA ILE A 355 -18.66 5.05 -8.28
C ILE A 355 -18.91 6.29 -9.14
N ASN A 356 -19.47 7.33 -8.57
CA ASN A 356 -19.43 8.66 -9.14
C ASN A 356 -18.01 9.22 -8.92
N GLY A 357 -17.13 9.02 -9.89
CA GLY A 357 -15.73 9.40 -9.83
C GLY A 357 -14.79 8.41 -10.52
N PRO A 358 -13.49 8.68 -10.49
CA PRO A 358 -12.49 7.92 -11.25
C PRO A 358 -12.12 6.59 -10.56
N PHE A 359 -13.03 5.64 -10.61
CA PHE A 359 -12.80 4.29 -10.14
C PHE A 359 -13.60 3.28 -10.97
N LEU A 360 -12.94 2.22 -11.36
CA LEU A 360 -13.52 1.09 -12.06
C LEU A 360 -12.93 -0.21 -11.51
N TYR A 361 -13.81 -1.15 -11.22
CA TYR A 361 -13.41 -2.46 -10.74
C TYR A 361 -14.12 -3.55 -11.53
N VAL A 362 -13.34 -4.49 -12.08
CA VAL A 362 -13.85 -5.65 -12.83
C VAL A 362 -13.67 -6.89 -11.97
N VAL A 363 -14.69 -7.74 -11.93
CA VAL A 363 -14.64 -9.01 -11.19
C VAL A 363 -15.20 -10.14 -12.05
N MET A 364 -14.44 -11.23 -12.13
CA MET A 364 -14.83 -12.42 -12.88
C MET A 364 -15.89 -13.20 -12.10
N PRO A 365 -16.99 -13.64 -12.76
CA PRO A 365 -17.99 -14.47 -12.12
C PRO A 365 -17.46 -15.87 -11.83
N MET A 366 -18.06 -16.51 -10.86
CA MET A 366 -17.86 -17.94 -10.56
C MET A 366 -18.99 -18.75 -11.16
N ARG A 367 -18.67 -19.94 -11.67
CA ARG A 367 -19.72 -20.86 -12.11
C ARG A 367 -20.48 -21.38 -10.88
N LEU A 368 -21.80 -21.28 -10.94
CA LEU A 368 -22.67 -21.98 -9.99
C LEU A 368 -22.60 -23.48 -10.32
N SER A 369 -22.02 -24.26 -9.42
CA SER A 369 -22.03 -25.72 -9.49
C SER A 369 -23.33 -26.29 -8.99
#